data_b1c9c8706e3ef0ea63896e37184c6436
#
_entry.id   b1c9c8706e3ef0ea63896e37184c6436
#
_cell.length_a   1.000
_cell.length_b   1.000
_cell.length_c   1.000
_cell.angle_alpha   90.00
_cell.angle_beta   90.00
_cell.angle_gamma   90.00
#
_symmetry.space_group_name_H-M   'P 1'
#
loop_
_entity.id
_entity.type
_entity.pdbx_description
1 polymer ?
#
loop_
_entity_poly.entity_id
_entity_poly.type
_entity_poly.pdbx_seq_one_letter_code
_entity_poly.pdbx_strand_id
1 'polypeptide(L)'
;MEEIVKMLEIIRTFFTNMANRQVLPEYFKYAFVINSLICTLFIGTILGGIGTMVVTKRMAFFSEAIGHAALTGIAFGVMAGEPINAPYVMLFTYCIIFGLLINYTRNRTKMSTDTLIGIFLSISIALGGSLLIFVSAKANSHMIENVMFGSILTVSDSDILILVVTITVLGIVLIPLFNRMLLSSFNAN
;
A
#
# COMPACT_ATOMS: atom_id res chain seq x y z
N MET A 1 21.73 0.80 -4.43
CA MET A 1 21.07 2.08 -4.15
C MET A 1 21.42 3.11 -5.23
N GLU A 2 22.69 3.38 -5.49
CA GLU A 2 23.11 4.34 -6.52
C GLU A 2 22.63 4.01 -7.94
N GLU A 3 22.60 2.75 -8.33
CA GLU A 3 22.13 2.30 -9.65
C GLU A 3 20.64 2.62 -9.91
N ILE A 4 19.78 2.45 -8.89
CA ILE A 4 18.35 2.76 -9.01
C ILE A 4 18.15 4.26 -9.15
N VAL A 5 18.88 5.06 -8.37
CA VAL A 5 18.82 6.53 -8.45
C VAL A 5 19.28 7.02 -9.82
N LYS A 6 20.38 6.47 -10.35
CA LYS A 6 20.84 6.79 -11.72
C LYS A 6 19.80 6.44 -12.78
N MET A 7 19.16 5.29 -12.64
CA MET A 7 18.11 4.87 -13.57
C MET A 7 16.90 5.82 -13.52
N LEU A 8 16.51 6.27 -12.33
CA LEU A 8 15.44 7.26 -12.15
C LEU A 8 15.81 8.62 -12.79
N GLU A 9 17.05 9.06 -12.62
CA GLU A 9 17.56 10.29 -13.26
C GLU A 9 17.54 10.21 -14.79
N ILE A 10 17.92 9.07 -15.36
CA ILE A 10 17.84 8.84 -16.82
C ILE A 10 16.40 8.95 -17.30
N ILE A 11 15.47 8.32 -16.60
CA ILE A 11 14.04 8.37 -16.94
C ILE A 11 13.51 9.82 -16.83
N ARG A 12 13.83 10.53 -15.76
CA ARG A 12 13.45 11.94 -15.56
C ARG A 12 13.97 12.82 -16.68
N THR A 13 15.26 12.68 -17.00
CA THR A 13 15.91 13.45 -18.05
C THR A 13 15.27 13.19 -19.41
N PHE A 14 14.92 11.94 -19.70
CA PHE A 14 14.26 11.56 -20.95
C PHE A 14 12.89 12.25 -21.08
N PHE A 15 12.03 12.15 -20.04
CA PHE A 15 10.68 12.77 -20.06
C PHE A 15 10.78 14.30 -20.10
N THR A 16 11.69 14.90 -19.35
CA THR A 16 11.92 16.36 -19.35
C THR A 16 12.37 16.85 -20.74
N ASN A 17 13.26 16.12 -21.42
CA ASN A 17 13.70 16.45 -22.76
C ASN A 17 12.57 16.35 -23.79
N MET A 18 11.70 15.36 -23.68
CA MET A 18 10.51 15.24 -24.54
C MET A 18 9.50 16.37 -24.28
N ALA A 19 9.31 16.78 -23.03
CA ALA A 19 8.47 17.92 -22.69
C ALA A 19 9.06 19.25 -23.20
N ASN A 20 10.37 19.43 -23.14
CA ASN A 20 11.04 20.61 -23.69
C ASN A 20 10.94 20.69 -25.24
N ARG A 21 10.83 19.55 -25.91
CA ARG A 21 10.60 19.47 -27.36
C ARG A 21 9.12 19.60 -27.75
N GLN A 22 8.24 19.92 -26.80
CA GLN A 22 6.79 20.03 -27.00
C GLN A 22 6.09 18.73 -27.49
N VAL A 23 6.74 17.58 -27.33
CA VAL A 23 6.16 16.27 -27.64
C VAL A 23 5.23 15.82 -26.52
N LEU A 24 5.56 16.18 -25.27
CA LEU A 24 4.75 15.92 -24.08
C LEU A 24 4.28 17.24 -23.46
N PRO A 25 3.15 17.21 -22.74
CA PRO A 25 2.64 18.37 -22.01
C PRO A 25 3.66 18.94 -21.00
N GLU A 26 3.58 20.23 -20.70
CA GLU A 26 4.57 20.94 -19.89
C GLU A 26 4.74 20.42 -18.47
N TYR A 27 3.72 19.78 -17.89
CA TYR A 27 3.81 19.24 -16.53
C TYR A 27 4.82 18.08 -16.40
N PHE A 28 5.23 17.42 -17.49
CA PHE A 28 6.32 16.43 -17.48
C PHE A 28 7.72 17.05 -17.31
N LYS A 29 7.85 18.35 -17.22
CA LYS A 29 9.09 19.04 -16.81
C LYS A 29 9.36 18.87 -15.30
N TYR A 30 8.33 18.58 -14.52
CA TYR A 30 8.43 18.49 -13.07
C TYR A 30 8.74 17.04 -12.61
N ALA A 31 9.81 16.88 -11.82
CA ALA A 31 10.26 15.58 -11.34
C ALA A 31 9.18 14.83 -10.55
N PHE A 32 8.37 15.54 -9.75
CA PHE A 32 7.31 14.89 -8.95
C PHE A 32 6.23 14.22 -9.82
N VAL A 33 5.93 14.77 -11.01
CA VAL A 33 4.95 14.17 -11.93
C VAL A 33 5.47 12.84 -12.46
N ILE A 34 6.75 12.80 -12.82
CA ILE A 34 7.39 11.59 -13.34
C ILE A 34 7.48 10.53 -12.24
N ASN A 35 7.87 10.93 -11.03
CA ASN A 35 7.90 10.05 -9.86
C ASN A 35 6.54 9.41 -9.58
N SER A 36 5.49 10.22 -9.57
CA SER A 36 4.13 9.77 -9.35
C SER A 36 3.64 8.82 -10.42
N LEU A 37 3.99 9.08 -11.69
CA LEU A 37 3.66 8.20 -12.80
C LEU A 37 4.35 6.84 -12.65
N ILE A 38 5.64 6.83 -12.30
CA ILE A 38 6.41 5.61 -12.06
C ILE A 38 5.78 4.81 -10.92
N CYS A 39 5.50 5.46 -9.78
CA CYS A 39 4.86 4.81 -8.64
C CYS A 39 3.50 4.22 -9.01
N THR A 40 2.66 4.99 -9.70
CA THR A 40 1.32 4.54 -10.11
C THR A 40 1.37 3.33 -11.03
N LEU A 41 2.32 3.31 -11.98
CA LEU A 41 2.49 2.19 -12.90
C LEU A 41 2.88 0.91 -12.14
N PHE A 42 3.84 1.01 -11.24
CA PHE A 42 4.29 -0.13 -10.45
C PHE A 42 3.22 -0.63 -9.48
N ILE A 43 2.61 0.28 -8.71
CA ILE A 43 1.56 -0.06 -7.74
C ILE A 43 0.35 -0.66 -8.47
N GLY A 44 -0.10 -0.03 -9.58
CA GLY A 44 -1.24 -0.49 -10.35
C GLY A 44 -1.08 -1.90 -10.90
N THR A 45 0.11 -2.23 -11.42
CA THR A 45 0.40 -3.55 -11.95
C THR A 45 0.34 -4.63 -10.86
N ILE A 46 0.91 -4.38 -9.69
CA ILE A 46 0.93 -5.34 -8.59
C ILE A 46 -0.44 -5.47 -7.93
N LEU A 47 -1.09 -4.34 -7.64
CA LEU A 47 -2.43 -4.36 -7.06
C LEU A 47 -3.44 -5.01 -8.02
N GLY A 48 -3.29 -4.82 -9.35
CA GLY A 48 -4.08 -5.51 -10.35
C GLY A 48 -3.90 -7.04 -10.28
N GLY A 49 -2.66 -7.51 -10.21
CA GLY A 49 -2.35 -8.93 -10.08
C GLY A 49 -2.88 -9.53 -8.77
N ILE A 50 -2.67 -8.88 -7.63
CA ILE A 50 -3.18 -9.34 -6.33
C ILE A 50 -4.71 -9.25 -6.30
N GLY A 51 -5.28 -8.19 -6.87
CA GLY A 51 -6.73 -7.97 -6.90
C GLY A 51 -7.49 -9.09 -7.59
N THR A 52 -6.97 -9.62 -8.71
CA THR A 52 -7.58 -10.78 -9.37
C THR A 52 -7.67 -11.99 -8.45
N MET A 53 -6.65 -12.23 -7.63
CA MET A 53 -6.66 -13.35 -6.67
C MET A 53 -7.64 -13.12 -5.51
N VAL A 54 -7.73 -11.89 -5.02
CA VAL A 54 -8.67 -11.50 -3.95
C VAL A 54 -10.11 -11.74 -4.41
N VAL A 55 -10.44 -11.30 -5.63
CA VAL A 55 -11.78 -11.51 -6.23
C VAL A 55 -12.07 -12.99 -6.45
N THR A 56 -11.12 -13.74 -7.00
CA THR A 56 -11.29 -15.20 -7.26
C THR A 56 -11.54 -15.97 -5.96
N LYS A 57 -10.97 -15.54 -4.85
CA LYS A 57 -11.17 -16.14 -3.52
C LYS A 57 -12.39 -15.62 -2.77
N ARG A 58 -13.23 -14.79 -3.40
CA ARG A 58 -14.42 -14.17 -2.81
C ARG A 58 -14.09 -13.40 -1.52
N MET A 59 -13.05 -12.57 -1.58
CA MET A 59 -12.56 -11.75 -0.46
C MET A 59 -12.72 -10.26 -0.79
N ALA A 60 -13.93 -9.85 -1.20
CA ALA A 60 -14.16 -8.50 -1.77
C ALA A 60 -13.71 -7.36 -0.85
N PHE A 61 -13.97 -7.45 0.45
CA PHE A 61 -13.64 -6.40 1.43
C PHE A 61 -12.23 -6.52 2.04
N PHE A 62 -11.42 -7.48 1.59
CA PHE A 62 -10.11 -7.74 2.21
C PHE A 62 -9.14 -6.57 2.08
N SER A 63 -9.05 -5.98 0.89
CA SER A 63 -8.16 -4.84 0.65
C SER A 63 -8.58 -3.61 1.47
N GLU A 64 -9.88 -3.37 1.61
CA GLU A 64 -10.42 -2.29 2.42
C GLU A 64 -10.14 -2.50 3.92
N ALA A 65 -10.33 -3.73 4.41
CA ALA A 65 -10.03 -4.08 5.80
C ALA A 65 -8.54 -3.88 6.14
N ILE A 66 -7.63 -4.30 5.24
CA ILE A 66 -6.17 -4.09 5.41
C ILE A 66 -5.82 -2.59 5.30
N GLY A 67 -6.45 -1.84 4.40
CA GLY A 67 -6.23 -0.39 4.30
C GLY A 67 -6.58 0.35 5.58
N HIS A 68 -7.73 0.04 6.20
CA HIS A 68 -8.10 0.61 7.50
C HIS A 68 -7.22 0.09 8.65
N ALA A 69 -6.78 -1.16 8.59
CA ALA A 69 -5.79 -1.69 9.54
C ALA A 69 -4.44 -0.95 9.42
N ALA A 70 -4.02 -0.58 8.21
CA ALA A 70 -2.82 0.22 8.00
C ALA A 70 -2.92 1.59 8.70
N LEU A 71 -4.06 2.28 8.63
CA LEU A 71 -4.28 3.54 9.35
C LEU A 71 -4.18 3.35 10.88
N THR A 72 -4.70 2.24 11.39
CA THR A 72 -4.55 1.88 12.81
C THR A 72 -3.08 1.66 13.17
N GLY A 73 -2.33 0.96 12.31
CA GLY A 73 -0.89 0.74 12.47
C GLY A 73 -0.09 2.04 12.49
N ILE A 74 -0.41 2.98 11.58
CA ILE A 74 0.18 4.33 11.56
C ILE A 74 -0.08 5.06 12.87
N ALA A 75 -1.32 5.06 13.35
CA ALA A 75 -1.67 5.72 14.61
C ALA A 75 -0.89 5.15 15.80
N PHE A 76 -0.75 3.82 15.88
CA PHE A 76 0.08 3.17 16.89
C PHE A 76 1.56 3.53 16.75
N GLY A 77 2.10 3.60 15.52
CA GLY A 77 3.49 3.98 15.26
C GLY A 77 3.80 5.38 15.77
N VAL A 78 2.95 6.34 15.43
CA VAL A 78 3.09 7.72 15.92
C VAL A 78 2.97 7.80 17.43
N MET A 79 2.07 7.04 18.05
CA MET A 79 1.96 6.98 19.52
C MET A 79 3.20 6.34 20.17
N ALA A 80 3.84 5.38 19.50
CA ALA A 80 5.07 4.73 19.95
C ALA A 80 6.33 5.59 19.74
N GLY A 81 6.21 6.75 19.07
CA GLY A 81 7.32 7.69 18.83
C GLY A 81 7.97 7.53 17.45
N GLU A 82 7.36 6.79 16.54
CA GLU A 82 7.83 6.77 15.15
C GLU A 82 7.59 8.14 14.48
N PRO A 83 8.45 8.55 13.52
CA PRO A 83 8.25 9.78 12.79
C PRO A 83 6.94 9.75 12.01
N ILE A 84 6.16 10.82 12.11
CA ILE A 84 4.83 10.93 11.49
C ILE A 84 4.89 10.70 9.97
N ASN A 85 5.99 11.14 9.34
CA ASN A 85 6.16 11.02 7.89
C ASN A 85 6.52 9.61 7.40
N ALA A 86 6.94 8.70 8.29
CA ALA A 86 7.42 7.36 7.92
C ALA A 86 7.19 6.33 9.05
N PRO A 87 5.95 6.11 9.52
CA PRO A 87 5.66 5.15 10.59
C PRO A 87 5.57 3.72 10.03
N TYR A 88 6.58 3.28 9.27
CA TYR A 88 6.54 2.04 8.50
C TYR A 88 6.60 0.78 9.35
N VAL A 89 7.33 0.79 10.46
CA VAL A 89 7.55 -0.42 11.28
C VAL A 89 6.23 -0.91 11.88
N MET A 90 5.50 -0.01 12.56
CA MET A 90 4.21 -0.35 13.16
C MET A 90 3.13 -0.58 12.12
N LEU A 91 3.14 0.15 11.01
CA LEU A 91 2.22 -0.05 9.89
C LEU A 91 2.31 -1.50 9.39
N PHE A 92 3.51 -1.95 8.98
CA PHE A 92 3.68 -3.30 8.43
C PHE A 92 3.44 -4.38 9.50
N THR A 93 3.93 -4.18 10.72
CA THR A 93 3.74 -5.12 11.83
C THR A 93 2.26 -5.32 12.13
N TYR A 94 1.51 -4.22 12.24
CA TYR A 94 0.08 -4.30 12.52
C TYR A 94 -0.70 -4.96 11.39
N CYS A 95 -0.41 -4.63 10.12
CA CYS A 95 -1.06 -5.27 8.97
C CYS A 95 -0.79 -6.78 8.91
N ILE A 96 0.43 -7.22 9.23
CA ILE A 96 0.78 -8.64 9.27
C ILE A 96 0.00 -9.35 10.39
N ILE A 97 0.01 -8.79 11.61
CA ILE A 97 -0.74 -9.34 12.74
C ILE A 97 -2.24 -9.41 12.43
N PHE A 98 -2.78 -8.35 11.84
CA PHE A 98 -4.19 -8.27 11.48
C PHE A 98 -4.57 -9.32 10.42
N GLY A 99 -3.75 -9.50 9.39
CA GLY A 99 -3.95 -10.55 8.38
C GLY A 99 -3.86 -11.95 8.98
N LEU A 100 -2.93 -12.18 9.92
CA LEU A 100 -2.82 -13.45 10.64
C LEU A 100 -4.05 -13.71 11.53
N LEU A 101 -4.58 -12.69 12.18
CA LEU A 101 -5.79 -12.78 13.00
C LEU A 101 -7.02 -13.14 12.15
N ILE A 102 -7.20 -12.49 10.99
CA ILE A 102 -8.25 -12.86 10.04
C ILE A 102 -8.11 -14.32 9.63
N ASN A 103 -6.92 -14.75 9.24
CA ASN A 103 -6.68 -16.13 8.80
C ASN A 103 -6.91 -17.15 9.94
N TYR A 104 -6.45 -16.85 11.13
CA TYR A 104 -6.67 -17.69 12.32
C TYR A 104 -8.16 -17.85 12.64
N THR A 105 -8.89 -16.72 12.66
CA THR A 105 -10.33 -16.72 12.96
C THR A 105 -11.13 -17.45 11.87
N ARG A 106 -10.75 -17.26 10.60
CA ARG A 106 -11.35 -17.99 9.47
C ARG A 106 -11.24 -19.49 9.61
N ASN A 107 -10.07 -19.98 10.06
CA ASN A 107 -9.85 -21.42 10.23
C ASN A 107 -10.57 -22.01 11.46
N ARG A 108 -11.02 -21.16 12.38
CA ARG A 108 -11.73 -21.59 13.61
C ARG A 108 -13.23 -21.43 13.54
N THR A 109 -13.74 -20.61 12.63
CA THR A 109 -15.16 -20.32 12.48
C THR A 109 -15.71 -20.94 11.20
N LYS A 110 -17.01 -21.27 11.21
CA LYS A 110 -17.74 -21.71 10.01
C LYS A 110 -18.36 -20.54 9.24
N MET A 111 -17.96 -19.31 9.53
CA MET A 111 -18.48 -18.10 8.90
C MET A 111 -17.96 -17.97 7.47
N SER A 112 -18.74 -17.32 6.61
CA SER A 112 -18.26 -16.95 5.27
C SER A 112 -17.06 -16.01 5.38
N THR A 113 -16.11 -16.12 4.47
CA THR A 113 -14.89 -15.30 4.45
C THR A 113 -15.23 -13.80 4.40
N ASP A 114 -16.20 -13.41 3.57
CA ASP A 114 -16.63 -12.01 3.44
C ASP A 114 -17.28 -11.46 4.71
N THR A 115 -18.12 -12.25 5.39
CA THR A 115 -18.74 -11.84 6.66
C THR A 115 -17.68 -11.57 7.73
N LEU A 116 -16.69 -12.46 7.81
CA LEU A 116 -15.61 -12.34 8.78
C LEU A 116 -14.75 -11.09 8.48
N ILE A 117 -14.39 -10.87 7.22
CA ILE A 117 -13.64 -9.69 6.81
C ILE A 117 -14.44 -8.42 7.10
N GLY A 118 -15.77 -8.42 6.89
CA GLY A 118 -16.64 -7.28 7.22
C GLY A 118 -16.63 -6.93 8.71
N ILE A 119 -16.61 -7.94 9.60
CA ILE A 119 -16.47 -7.72 11.05
C ILE A 119 -15.11 -7.08 11.36
N PHE A 120 -14.03 -7.64 10.83
CA PHE A 120 -12.68 -7.09 11.02
C PHE A 120 -12.54 -5.68 10.45
N LEU A 121 -13.16 -5.40 9.30
CA LEU A 121 -13.23 -4.06 8.71
C LEU A 121 -13.91 -3.07 9.68
N SER A 122 -15.05 -3.42 10.24
CA SER A 122 -15.76 -2.56 11.19
C SER A 122 -14.91 -2.25 12.43
N ILE A 123 -14.22 -3.25 12.96
CA ILE A 123 -13.27 -3.08 14.07
C ILE A 123 -12.12 -2.14 13.67
N SER A 124 -11.55 -2.31 12.47
CA SER A 124 -10.44 -1.47 12.00
C SER A 124 -10.86 -0.02 11.79
N ILE A 125 -12.06 0.23 11.24
CA ILE A 125 -12.59 1.58 11.08
C ILE A 125 -12.78 2.25 12.45
N ALA A 126 -13.37 1.54 13.41
CA ALA A 126 -13.61 2.07 14.74
C ALA A 126 -12.31 2.38 15.49
N LEU A 127 -11.35 1.44 15.50
CA LEU A 127 -10.07 1.61 16.16
C LEU A 127 -9.21 2.67 15.46
N GLY A 128 -9.05 2.55 14.14
CA GLY A 128 -8.22 3.47 13.35
C GLY A 128 -8.75 4.89 13.43
N GLY A 129 -10.05 5.10 13.27
CA GLY A 129 -10.68 6.41 13.38
C GLY A 129 -10.51 7.02 14.76
N SER A 130 -10.76 6.26 15.83
CA SER A 130 -10.61 6.73 17.21
C SER A 130 -9.16 7.11 17.54
N LEU A 131 -8.20 6.27 17.15
CA LEU A 131 -6.78 6.52 17.39
C LEU A 131 -6.25 7.71 16.57
N LEU A 132 -6.70 7.87 15.33
CA LEU A 132 -6.32 9.01 14.50
C LEU A 132 -6.82 10.32 15.09
N ILE A 133 -8.06 10.37 15.61
CA ILE A 133 -8.57 11.56 16.32
C ILE A 133 -7.71 11.85 17.53
N PHE A 134 -7.32 10.84 18.30
CA PHE A 134 -6.47 11.03 19.47
C PHE A 134 -5.07 11.53 19.10
N VAL A 135 -4.48 11.02 18.02
CA VAL A 135 -3.19 11.48 17.50
C VAL A 135 -3.28 12.88 16.92
N SER A 136 -4.38 13.22 16.22
CA SER A 136 -4.61 14.55 15.63
C SER A 136 -4.72 15.65 16.67
N ALA A 137 -5.20 15.33 17.86
CA ALA A 137 -5.23 16.28 18.96
C ALA A 137 -3.82 16.68 19.46
N LYS A 138 -2.80 15.85 19.18
CA LYS A 138 -1.39 16.09 19.56
C LYS A 138 -0.49 16.53 18.39
N ALA A 139 -0.90 16.29 17.16
CA ALA A 139 -0.16 16.62 15.95
C ALA A 139 -0.96 17.60 15.08
N ASN A 140 -0.27 18.35 14.20
CA ASN A 140 -0.95 19.24 13.26
C ASN A 140 -1.90 18.44 12.34
N SER A 141 -3.18 18.86 12.28
CA SER A 141 -4.23 18.19 11.47
C SER A 141 -3.83 18.00 10.01
N HIS A 142 -3.11 18.95 9.39
CA HIS A 142 -2.60 18.82 8.01
C HIS A 142 -1.62 17.66 7.81
N MET A 143 -0.83 17.30 8.81
CA MET A 143 0.08 16.14 8.72
C MET A 143 -0.69 14.83 8.65
N ILE A 144 -1.78 14.73 9.39
CA ILE A 144 -2.62 13.52 9.42
C ILE A 144 -3.42 13.37 8.14
N GLU A 145 -3.93 14.47 7.60
CA GLU A 145 -4.58 14.47 6.28
C GLU A 145 -3.63 13.95 5.20
N ASN A 146 -2.37 14.40 5.18
CA ASN A 146 -1.36 13.91 4.23
C ASN A 146 -1.07 12.42 4.39
N VAL A 147 -1.08 11.90 5.60
CA VAL A 147 -0.90 10.46 5.85
C VAL A 147 -2.12 9.65 5.42
N MET A 148 -3.35 10.16 5.65
CA MET A 148 -4.59 9.47 5.29
C MET A 148 -4.85 9.45 3.79
N PHE A 149 -4.65 10.58 3.12
CA PHE A 149 -4.98 10.74 1.69
C PHE A 149 -3.75 10.60 0.79
N GLY A 150 -2.55 10.64 1.37
CA GLY A 150 -1.31 10.70 0.64
C GLY A 150 -1.13 12.02 -0.10
N SER A 151 0.05 12.24 -0.64
CA SER A 151 0.34 13.39 -1.50
C SER A 151 1.22 12.97 -2.66
N ILE A 152 0.72 13.15 -3.85
CA ILE A 152 1.47 12.92 -5.09
C ILE A 152 2.72 13.85 -5.15
N LEU A 153 2.62 15.03 -4.54
CA LEU A 153 3.68 16.04 -4.55
C LEU A 153 4.87 15.69 -3.65
N THR A 154 4.66 14.84 -2.63
CA THR A 154 5.65 14.52 -1.61
C THR A 154 6.42 13.23 -1.87
N VAL A 155 6.19 12.56 -3.02
CA VAL A 155 6.89 11.31 -3.37
C VAL A 155 8.39 11.57 -3.52
N SER A 156 9.16 11.13 -2.54
CA SER A 156 10.61 11.21 -2.51
C SER A 156 11.28 10.02 -3.21
N ASP A 157 12.57 10.14 -3.49
CA ASP A 157 13.36 9.03 -4.05
C ASP A 157 13.44 7.85 -3.08
N SER A 158 13.40 8.12 -1.77
CA SER A 158 13.36 7.09 -0.73
C SER A 158 12.06 6.27 -0.79
N ASP A 159 10.93 6.92 -1.06
CA ASP A 159 9.63 6.23 -1.18
C ASP A 159 9.60 5.33 -2.39
N ILE A 160 10.16 5.78 -3.53
CA ILE A 160 10.29 4.96 -4.73
C ILE A 160 11.18 3.74 -4.45
N LEU A 161 12.26 3.91 -3.71
CA LEU A 161 13.15 2.81 -3.36
C LEU A 161 12.46 1.78 -2.46
N ILE A 162 11.76 2.22 -1.42
CA ILE A 162 10.96 1.35 -0.54
C ILE A 162 9.91 0.61 -1.37
N LEU A 163 9.26 1.30 -2.28
CA LEU A 163 8.28 0.72 -3.18
C LEU A 163 8.90 -0.37 -4.06
N VAL A 164 10.04 -0.10 -4.71
CA VAL A 164 10.74 -1.08 -5.57
C VAL A 164 11.17 -2.31 -4.76
N VAL A 165 11.71 -2.10 -3.55
CA VAL A 165 12.11 -3.21 -2.67
C VAL A 165 10.88 -4.04 -2.27
N THR A 166 9.80 -3.39 -1.85
CA THR A 166 8.55 -4.06 -1.46
C THR A 166 7.98 -4.87 -2.63
N ILE A 167 7.95 -4.29 -3.83
CA ILE A 167 7.50 -4.94 -5.06
C ILE A 167 8.36 -6.17 -5.39
N THR A 168 9.68 -6.03 -5.28
CA THR A 168 10.60 -7.13 -5.57
C THR A 168 10.40 -8.28 -4.58
N VAL A 169 10.30 -7.99 -3.29
CA VAL A 169 10.02 -9.00 -2.25
C VAL A 169 8.67 -9.67 -2.49
N LEU A 170 7.62 -8.90 -2.74
CA LEU A 170 6.30 -9.44 -3.07
C LEU A 170 6.33 -10.28 -4.34
N GLY A 171 7.02 -9.84 -5.39
CA GLY A 171 7.18 -10.60 -6.64
C GLY A 171 7.84 -11.95 -6.42
N ILE A 172 8.95 -11.98 -5.69
CA ILE A 172 9.67 -13.22 -5.36
C ILE A 172 8.76 -14.20 -4.59
N VAL A 173 7.92 -13.68 -3.69
CA VAL A 173 7.01 -14.51 -2.88
C VAL A 173 5.76 -14.91 -3.68
N LEU A 174 5.16 -13.98 -4.42
CA LEU A 174 3.88 -14.20 -5.09
C LEU A 174 3.99 -15.01 -6.39
N ILE A 175 5.07 -14.84 -7.19
CA ILE A 175 5.20 -15.55 -8.45
C ILE A 175 5.14 -17.08 -8.27
N PRO A 176 5.90 -17.72 -7.38
CA PRO A 176 5.82 -19.16 -7.16
C PRO A 176 4.51 -19.58 -6.49
N LEU A 177 3.91 -18.73 -5.63
CA LEU A 177 2.65 -19.02 -4.98
C LEU A 177 1.46 -18.82 -5.91
N PHE A 178 1.55 -17.94 -6.89
CA PHE A 178 0.47 -17.61 -7.82
C PHE A 178 -0.07 -18.85 -8.53
N ASN A 179 0.83 -19.69 -9.06
CA ASN A 179 0.46 -20.91 -9.74
C ASN A 179 -0.22 -21.93 -8.80
N ARG A 180 0.28 -22.08 -7.58
CA ARG A 180 -0.33 -22.96 -6.57
C ARG A 180 -1.70 -22.44 -6.10
N MET A 181 -1.85 -21.13 -5.95
CA MET A 181 -3.10 -20.52 -5.53
C MET A 181 -4.17 -20.57 -6.62
N LEU A 182 -3.80 -20.39 -7.90
CA LEU A 182 -4.70 -20.59 -9.04
C LEU A 182 -5.17 -22.05 -9.11
N LEU A 183 -4.27 -23.02 -9.06
CA LEU A 183 -4.64 -24.43 -9.08
C LEU A 183 -5.56 -24.82 -7.90
N SER A 184 -5.35 -24.26 -6.72
CA SER A 184 -6.22 -24.51 -5.57
C SER A 184 -7.61 -23.87 -5.70
N SER A 185 -7.74 -22.78 -6.47
CA SER A 185 -9.05 -22.15 -6.70
C SER A 185 -9.89 -22.90 -7.73
N PHE A 186 -9.27 -23.63 -8.65
CA PHE A 186 -9.95 -24.49 -9.63
C PHE A 186 -10.32 -25.87 -9.07
N ASN A 187 -9.58 -26.37 -8.07
CA ASN A 187 -9.83 -27.67 -7.42
C ASN A 187 -10.78 -27.61 -6.21
N ALA A 188 -11.37 -26.47 -5.94
CA ALA A 188 -12.28 -26.27 -4.80
C ALA A 188 -13.76 -26.53 -5.14
N ASN A 189 -14.05 -27.35 -6.20
CA ASN A 189 -15.37 -27.88 -6.52
C ASN A 189 -15.45 -29.36 -6.20
#